data_0cc1b35d362b9d8e4ebbc159ead7a1b9
#
_entry.id   0cc1b35d362b9d8e4ebbc159ead7a1b9
#
_cell.length_a   1.000
_cell.length_b   1.000
_cell.length_c   1.000
_cell.angle_alpha   90.00
_cell.angle_beta   90.00
_cell.angle_gamma   90.00
#
_symmetry.space_group_name_H-M   'P 1'
#
loop_
_entity.id
_entity.type
_entity.pdbx_description
1 polymer ?
#
loop_
_entity_poly.entity_id
_entity_poly.type
_entity_poly.pdbx_seq_one_letter_code
_entity_poly.pdbx_strand_id
1 'polypeptide(L)'
;MAARRRRRRWKKQTRRQLQGWGAVAALAAAVWVAANWSTVWPVLVTVLAAAALSGAGWALLRAHRQAVSRDHAWRAQEEARARELSMAQVDALTWQEFEKYIAELCRRDGCTEVVVSGKSGDLGADVVGYLADGRKLVIQCKKYAAHRSVPSQDMQKFVGTARLEHSADVALFVTTCRAFTRDALGLALRQDIVALHRDLLGSWVKGAHLESLIPLNGSGGGTRRRPSA
;
A
#
# COMPACT_ATOMS: atom_id res chain seq x y z
N MET A 1 -30.15 -21.35 -56.48
CA MET A 1 -29.19 -20.24 -56.66
C MET A 1 -29.79 -18.86 -56.93
N ALA A 2 -31.00 -18.75 -57.48
CA ALA A 2 -31.64 -17.46 -57.83
C ALA A 2 -31.97 -16.50 -56.63
N ALA A 3 -32.42 -17.04 -55.52
CA ALA A 3 -32.84 -16.22 -54.36
C ALA A 3 -31.67 -15.40 -53.69
N ARG A 4 -30.43 -15.93 -53.69
CA ARG A 4 -29.25 -15.22 -53.16
C ARG A 4 -28.82 -14.03 -54.04
N ARG A 5 -29.01 -14.11 -55.37
CA ARG A 5 -28.72 -13.00 -56.30
C ARG A 5 -29.73 -11.86 -56.17
N ARG A 6 -31.03 -12.16 -55.92
CA ARG A 6 -32.08 -11.14 -55.69
C ARG A 6 -31.84 -10.33 -54.42
N ARG A 7 -31.46 -10.97 -53.28
CA ARG A 7 -31.13 -10.27 -52.02
C ARG A 7 -29.90 -9.36 -52.13
N ARG A 8 -28.89 -9.74 -52.94
CA ARG A 8 -27.71 -8.88 -53.14
C ARG A 8 -28.00 -7.63 -53.97
N ARG A 9 -28.91 -7.74 -55.00
CA ARG A 9 -29.31 -6.59 -55.79
C ARG A 9 -30.15 -5.60 -54.99
N TRP A 10 -31.05 -6.08 -54.13
CA TRP A 10 -31.89 -5.26 -53.26
C TRP A 10 -31.03 -4.46 -52.24
N LYS A 11 -30.08 -5.10 -51.60
CA LYS A 11 -29.14 -4.41 -50.67
C LYS A 11 -28.24 -3.36 -51.36
N LYS A 12 -27.89 -3.54 -52.63
CA LYS A 12 -27.13 -2.56 -53.40
C LYS A 12 -27.99 -1.35 -53.79
N GLN A 13 -29.26 -1.60 -54.12
CA GLN A 13 -30.18 -0.54 -54.53
C GLN A 13 -30.60 0.35 -53.36
N THR A 14 -30.87 -0.24 -52.18
CA THR A 14 -31.16 0.49 -50.95
C THR A 14 -29.94 1.28 -50.46
N ARG A 15 -28.74 0.75 -50.59
CA ARG A 15 -27.50 1.48 -50.24
C ARG A 15 -27.23 2.68 -51.15
N ARG A 16 -27.51 2.54 -52.47
CA ARG A 16 -27.39 3.67 -53.42
C ARG A 16 -28.47 4.74 -53.19
N GLN A 17 -29.69 4.34 -52.84
CA GLN A 17 -30.75 5.28 -52.49
C GLN A 17 -30.42 6.02 -51.18
N LEU A 18 -29.96 5.33 -50.13
CA LEU A 18 -29.51 5.94 -48.88
C LEU A 18 -28.33 6.90 -49.09
N GLN A 19 -27.39 6.56 -49.98
CA GLN A 19 -26.28 7.45 -50.35
C GLN A 19 -26.76 8.69 -51.14
N GLY A 20 -27.75 8.53 -52.02
CA GLY A 20 -28.37 9.62 -52.77
C GLY A 20 -29.11 10.60 -51.84
N TRP A 21 -29.91 10.10 -50.92
CA TRP A 21 -30.61 10.93 -49.93
C TRP A 21 -29.63 11.60 -48.94
N GLY A 22 -28.54 10.94 -48.56
CA GLY A 22 -27.48 11.52 -47.78
C GLY A 22 -26.77 12.70 -48.48
N ALA A 23 -26.52 12.57 -49.78
CA ALA A 23 -25.91 13.64 -50.59
C ALA A 23 -26.85 14.86 -50.74
N VAL A 24 -28.15 14.61 -50.97
CA VAL A 24 -29.15 15.69 -51.06
C VAL A 24 -29.32 16.39 -49.71
N ALA A 25 -29.36 15.65 -48.61
CA ALA A 25 -29.43 16.22 -47.25
C ALA A 25 -28.15 17.05 -46.92
N ALA A 26 -26.97 16.58 -47.30
CA ALA A 26 -25.72 17.32 -47.12
C ALA A 26 -25.67 18.61 -47.94
N LEU A 27 -26.15 18.58 -49.18
CA LEU A 27 -26.26 19.80 -50.02
C LEU A 27 -27.28 20.79 -49.45
N ALA A 28 -28.45 20.31 -49.01
CA ALA A 28 -29.43 21.18 -48.38
C ALA A 28 -28.89 21.82 -47.07
N ALA A 29 -28.18 21.07 -46.27
CA ALA A 29 -27.53 21.58 -45.06
C ALA A 29 -26.44 22.61 -45.40
N ALA A 30 -25.63 22.37 -46.45
CA ALA A 30 -24.60 23.32 -46.91
C ALA A 30 -25.20 24.64 -47.39
N VAL A 31 -26.29 24.57 -48.17
CA VAL A 31 -27.01 25.77 -48.68
C VAL A 31 -27.62 26.55 -47.50
N TRP A 32 -28.23 25.83 -46.53
CA TRP A 32 -28.82 26.45 -45.33
C TRP A 32 -27.76 27.14 -44.49
N VAL A 33 -26.57 26.50 -44.25
CA VAL A 33 -25.45 27.08 -43.54
C VAL A 33 -24.92 28.34 -44.29
N ALA A 34 -24.80 28.28 -45.61
CA ALA A 34 -24.35 29.42 -46.41
C ALA A 34 -25.35 30.59 -46.35
N ALA A 35 -26.66 30.33 -46.39
CA ALA A 35 -27.71 31.33 -46.31
C ALA A 35 -27.80 31.96 -44.89
N ASN A 36 -27.42 31.23 -43.82
CA ASN A 36 -27.45 31.68 -42.42
C ASN A 36 -26.07 31.91 -41.86
N TRP A 37 -25.06 32.18 -42.69
CA TRP A 37 -23.66 32.28 -42.27
C TRP A 37 -23.40 33.28 -41.12
N SER A 38 -24.09 34.41 -41.12
CA SER A 38 -23.98 35.42 -40.08
C SER A 38 -24.39 34.98 -38.68
N THR A 39 -25.28 33.97 -38.60
CA THR A 39 -25.75 33.36 -37.33
C THR A 39 -24.97 32.11 -36.96
N VAL A 40 -24.54 31.34 -37.96
CA VAL A 40 -23.82 30.06 -37.72
C VAL A 40 -22.36 30.32 -37.29
N TRP A 41 -21.70 31.29 -37.88
CA TRP A 41 -20.31 31.61 -37.60
C TRP A 41 -20.02 31.93 -36.13
N PRO A 42 -20.72 32.86 -35.44
CA PRO A 42 -20.43 33.17 -34.04
C PRO A 42 -20.69 31.96 -33.10
N VAL A 43 -21.70 31.15 -33.40
CA VAL A 43 -21.97 29.91 -32.64
C VAL A 43 -20.82 28.90 -32.80
N LEU A 44 -20.31 28.75 -34.00
CA LEU A 44 -19.17 27.86 -34.27
C LEU A 44 -17.90 28.30 -33.54
N VAL A 45 -17.60 29.60 -33.55
CA VAL A 45 -16.46 30.17 -32.83
C VAL A 45 -16.61 29.98 -31.31
N THR A 46 -17.79 30.24 -30.76
CA THR A 46 -18.01 30.04 -29.31
C THR A 46 -17.88 28.59 -28.88
N VAL A 47 -18.40 27.64 -29.67
CA VAL A 47 -18.27 26.20 -29.41
C VAL A 47 -16.80 25.75 -29.48
N LEU A 48 -16.07 26.20 -30.51
CA LEU A 48 -14.65 25.90 -30.65
C LEU A 48 -13.81 26.49 -29.52
N ALA A 49 -14.09 27.73 -29.13
CA ALA A 49 -13.41 28.37 -28.00
C ALA A 49 -13.71 27.64 -26.66
N ALA A 50 -14.96 27.25 -26.42
CA ALA A 50 -15.34 26.47 -25.25
C ALA A 50 -14.64 25.10 -25.23
N ALA A 51 -14.58 24.41 -26.36
CA ALA A 51 -13.90 23.13 -26.50
C ALA A 51 -12.38 23.27 -26.26
N ALA A 52 -11.74 24.31 -26.80
CA ALA A 52 -10.33 24.60 -26.57
C ALA A 52 -10.01 24.91 -25.08
N LEU A 53 -10.83 25.74 -24.43
CA LEU A 53 -10.69 26.04 -23.01
C LEU A 53 -10.91 24.80 -22.12
N SER A 54 -11.90 23.97 -22.43
CA SER A 54 -12.14 22.71 -21.73
C SER A 54 -10.97 21.73 -21.90
N GLY A 55 -10.43 21.62 -23.11
CA GLY A 55 -9.27 20.78 -23.40
C GLY A 55 -8.00 21.27 -22.67
N ALA A 56 -7.74 22.56 -22.66
CA ALA A 56 -6.63 23.17 -21.93
C ALA A 56 -6.78 22.96 -20.41
N GLY A 57 -7.97 23.20 -19.85
CA GLY A 57 -8.26 22.97 -18.44
C GLY A 57 -8.05 21.50 -18.05
N TRP A 58 -8.53 20.57 -18.86
CA TRP A 58 -8.31 19.14 -18.64
C TRP A 58 -6.82 18.75 -18.69
N ALA A 59 -6.07 19.28 -19.65
CA ALA A 59 -4.64 19.03 -19.78
C ALA A 59 -3.86 19.55 -18.57
N LEU A 60 -4.18 20.76 -18.09
CA LEU A 60 -3.59 21.34 -16.88
C LEU A 60 -3.88 20.52 -15.63
N LEU A 61 -5.15 20.09 -15.45
CA LEU A 61 -5.54 19.22 -14.32
C LEU A 61 -4.81 17.87 -14.38
N ARG A 62 -4.67 17.31 -15.57
CA ARG A 62 -3.94 16.05 -15.77
C ARG A 62 -2.44 16.21 -15.46
N ALA A 63 -1.82 17.29 -15.92
CA ALA A 63 -0.42 17.60 -15.64
C ALA A 63 -0.20 17.82 -14.14
N HIS A 64 -1.08 18.57 -13.48
CA HIS A 64 -1.02 18.78 -12.03
C HIS A 64 -1.14 17.47 -11.24
N ARG A 65 -2.11 16.61 -11.57
CA ARG A 65 -2.24 15.29 -10.93
C ARG A 65 -1.02 14.41 -11.12
N GLN A 66 -0.41 14.44 -12.31
CA GLN A 66 0.82 13.69 -12.59
C GLN A 66 2.03 14.24 -11.80
N ALA A 67 2.14 15.55 -11.65
CA ALA A 67 3.20 16.17 -10.84
C ALA A 67 3.06 15.75 -9.36
N VAL A 68 1.86 15.86 -8.79
CA VAL A 68 1.58 15.45 -7.40
C VAL A 68 1.87 13.96 -7.18
N SER A 69 1.47 13.09 -8.12
CA SER A 69 1.73 11.65 -8.00
C SER A 69 3.21 11.30 -8.08
N ARG A 70 4.00 12.03 -8.88
CA ARG A 70 5.46 11.86 -8.94
C ARG A 70 6.14 12.28 -7.64
N ASP A 71 5.71 13.38 -7.04
CA ASP A 71 6.23 13.85 -5.76
C ASP A 71 5.97 12.84 -4.64
N HIS A 72 4.75 12.28 -4.58
CA HIS A 72 4.44 11.24 -3.62
C HIS A 72 5.28 9.97 -3.83
N ALA A 73 5.44 9.53 -5.08
CA ALA A 73 6.27 8.37 -5.41
C ALA A 73 7.74 8.59 -5.03
N TRP A 74 8.29 9.78 -5.31
CA TRP A 74 9.66 10.13 -4.96
C TRP A 74 9.87 10.15 -3.44
N ARG A 75 8.98 10.79 -2.67
CA ARG A 75 9.05 10.80 -1.20
C ARG A 75 8.96 9.40 -0.61
N ALA A 76 8.05 8.57 -1.12
CA ALA A 76 7.93 7.18 -0.68
C ALA A 76 9.21 6.35 -0.96
N GLN A 77 9.87 6.58 -2.09
CA GLN A 77 11.15 5.94 -2.42
C GLN A 77 12.28 6.42 -1.49
N GLU A 78 12.36 7.71 -1.21
CA GLU A 78 13.36 8.28 -0.32
C GLU A 78 13.18 7.78 1.12
N GLU A 79 11.93 7.71 1.60
CA GLU A 79 11.62 7.12 2.91
C GLU A 79 11.96 5.62 2.97
N ALA A 80 11.68 4.87 1.92
CA ALA A 80 12.05 3.46 1.83
C ALA A 80 13.57 3.27 1.86
N ARG A 81 14.31 4.07 1.09
CA ARG A 81 15.77 4.04 1.06
C ARG A 81 16.38 4.39 2.41
N ALA A 82 15.86 5.43 3.06
CA ALA A 82 16.33 5.81 4.38
C ALA A 82 16.00 4.74 5.45
N ARG A 83 14.87 3.98 5.31
CA ARG A 83 14.57 2.82 6.16
C ARG A 83 15.57 1.69 5.97
N GLU A 84 15.92 1.36 4.75
CA GLU A 84 16.93 0.33 4.45
C GLU A 84 18.31 0.70 5.01
N LEU A 85 18.73 1.96 4.93
CA LEU A 85 19.99 2.43 5.51
C LEU A 85 20.01 2.29 7.05
N SER A 86 18.91 2.63 7.72
CA SER A 86 18.79 2.44 9.18
C SER A 86 18.78 0.96 9.57
N MET A 87 18.13 0.10 8.77
CA MET A 87 18.08 -1.35 9.01
C MET A 87 19.42 -2.04 8.74
N ALA A 88 20.29 -1.49 7.89
CA ALA A 88 21.64 -2.02 7.70
C ALA A 88 22.48 -1.94 9.00
N GLN A 89 22.30 -0.89 9.79
CA GLN A 89 22.94 -0.78 11.11
C GLN A 89 22.38 -1.83 12.08
N VAL A 90 21.08 -2.05 12.10
CA VAL A 90 20.46 -3.12 12.92
C VAL A 90 20.91 -4.52 12.49
N ASP A 91 21.09 -4.74 11.20
CA ASP A 91 21.58 -6.02 10.66
C ASP A 91 23.02 -6.32 11.08
N ALA A 92 23.84 -5.29 11.31
CA ALA A 92 25.22 -5.43 11.76
C ALA A 92 25.35 -5.80 13.24
N LEU A 93 24.31 -5.58 14.06
CA LEU A 93 24.33 -5.92 15.49
C LEU A 93 24.45 -7.44 15.71
N THR A 94 25.00 -7.86 16.82
CA THR A 94 24.85 -9.22 17.33
C THR A 94 23.42 -9.43 17.86
N TRP A 95 23.03 -10.65 18.20
CA TRP A 95 21.71 -10.92 18.77
C TRP A 95 21.52 -10.25 20.13
N GLN A 96 22.55 -10.24 20.99
CA GLN A 96 22.51 -9.56 22.30
C GLN A 96 22.44 -8.03 22.16
N GLU A 97 23.17 -7.45 21.23
CA GLU A 97 23.09 -6.03 20.93
C GLU A 97 21.73 -5.64 20.38
N PHE A 98 21.10 -6.51 19.58
CA PHE A 98 19.76 -6.28 19.07
C PHE A 98 18.72 -6.22 20.20
N GLU A 99 18.76 -7.14 21.18
CA GLU A 99 17.89 -7.11 22.37
C GLU A 99 18.07 -5.82 23.17
N LYS A 100 19.32 -5.43 23.42
CA LYS A 100 19.62 -4.15 24.09
C LYS A 100 19.10 -2.96 23.31
N TYR A 101 19.25 -2.98 22.00
CA TYR A 101 18.78 -1.92 21.13
C TYR A 101 17.23 -1.79 21.16
N ILE A 102 16.51 -2.91 21.16
CA ILE A 102 15.05 -2.92 21.33
C ILE A 102 14.66 -2.34 22.70
N ALA A 103 15.39 -2.67 23.77
CA ALA A 103 15.16 -2.09 25.08
C ALA A 103 15.39 -0.56 25.11
N GLU A 104 16.41 -0.05 24.40
CA GLU A 104 16.62 1.40 24.25
C GLU A 104 15.48 2.09 23.49
N LEU A 105 14.96 1.47 22.43
CA LEU A 105 13.79 1.98 21.73
C LEU A 105 12.55 2.05 22.64
N CYS A 106 12.35 1.06 23.49
CA CYS A 106 11.27 1.09 24.49
C CYS A 106 11.46 2.26 25.48
N ARG A 107 12.67 2.47 26.01
CA ARG A 107 12.97 3.58 26.91
C ARG A 107 12.78 4.94 26.25
N ARG A 108 13.22 5.08 24.99
CA ARG A 108 13.01 6.29 24.19
C ARG A 108 11.52 6.64 24.09
N ASP A 109 10.67 5.63 23.96
CA ASP A 109 9.23 5.78 23.80
C ASP A 109 8.46 5.86 25.13
N GLY A 110 9.19 6.04 26.27
CA GLY A 110 8.58 6.26 27.57
C GLY A 110 8.22 5.00 28.35
N CYS A 111 8.67 3.81 27.90
CA CYS A 111 8.50 2.61 28.71
C CYS A 111 9.36 2.68 29.98
N THR A 112 8.82 2.22 31.09
CA THR A 112 9.48 2.19 32.41
C THR A 112 9.91 0.77 32.79
N GLU A 113 10.85 0.65 33.73
CA GLU A 113 11.37 -0.61 34.27
C GLU A 113 11.83 -1.60 33.15
N VAL A 114 12.40 -1.06 32.09
CA VAL A 114 12.82 -1.87 30.94
C VAL A 114 14.07 -2.66 31.27
N VAL A 115 13.97 -3.98 31.29
CA VAL A 115 15.02 -4.95 31.57
C VAL A 115 15.23 -5.87 30.36
N VAL A 116 16.49 -6.12 30.01
CA VAL A 116 16.88 -7.18 29.06
C VAL A 116 17.13 -8.45 29.88
N SER A 117 16.32 -9.46 29.66
CA SER A 117 16.37 -10.70 30.44
C SER A 117 17.38 -11.71 29.90
N GLY A 118 17.71 -11.72 28.63
CA GLY A 118 18.74 -12.46 27.86
C GLY A 118 19.58 -13.56 28.53
N LYS A 119 19.03 -14.28 29.51
CA LYS A 119 19.69 -15.40 30.18
C LYS A 119 19.11 -16.72 29.70
N SER A 120 19.92 -17.75 29.67
CA SER A 120 19.42 -19.13 29.46
C SER A 120 18.36 -19.45 30.51
N GLY A 121 17.12 -19.71 30.07
CA GLY A 121 16.00 -19.99 30.96
C GLY A 121 14.98 -18.87 31.11
N ASP A 122 15.07 -17.78 30.36
CA ASP A 122 14.13 -16.65 30.39
C ASP A 122 12.75 -16.94 29.75
N LEU A 123 12.50 -18.18 29.39
CA LEU A 123 11.22 -18.68 28.83
C LEU A 123 10.74 -17.86 27.62
N GLY A 124 11.68 -17.25 26.87
CA GLY A 124 11.40 -16.55 25.61
C GLY A 124 10.99 -15.08 25.80
N ALA A 125 11.25 -14.47 26.94
CA ALA A 125 11.14 -13.02 27.12
C ALA A 125 12.53 -12.38 27.05
N ASP A 126 12.86 -11.72 25.96
CA ASP A 126 14.16 -11.07 25.79
C ASP A 126 14.17 -9.65 26.40
N VAL A 127 13.04 -8.94 26.33
CA VAL A 127 12.87 -7.62 26.96
C VAL A 127 11.53 -7.57 27.71
N VAL A 128 11.54 -7.07 28.93
CA VAL A 128 10.35 -6.85 29.76
C VAL A 128 10.35 -5.41 30.26
N GLY A 129 9.18 -4.78 30.34
CA GLY A 129 9.01 -3.42 30.85
C GLY A 129 7.53 -3.07 31.00
N TYR A 130 7.23 -1.80 31.19
CA TYR A 130 5.86 -1.31 31.29
C TYR A 130 5.66 -0.15 30.31
N LEU A 131 4.55 -0.14 29.61
CA LEU A 131 4.11 0.99 28.79
C LEU A 131 3.77 2.19 29.69
N ALA A 132 3.67 3.38 29.10
CA ALA A 132 3.34 4.60 29.84
C ALA A 132 1.97 4.52 30.56
N ASP A 133 1.04 3.69 30.06
CA ASP A 133 -0.26 3.44 30.67
C ASP A 133 -0.25 2.36 31.79
N GLY A 134 0.91 1.83 32.12
CA GLY A 134 1.12 0.83 33.18
C GLY A 134 0.93 -0.62 32.75
N ARG A 135 0.57 -0.91 31.47
CA ARG A 135 0.49 -2.27 30.96
C ARG A 135 1.86 -2.92 30.86
N LYS A 136 1.95 -4.17 31.31
CA LYS A 136 3.19 -4.95 31.22
C LYS A 136 3.47 -5.38 29.81
N LEU A 137 4.63 -4.96 29.31
CA LEU A 137 5.14 -5.27 27.96
C LEU A 137 6.16 -6.40 28.04
N VAL A 138 5.97 -7.44 27.24
CA VAL A 138 6.92 -8.55 27.10
C VAL A 138 7.27 -8.70 25.61
N ILE A 139 8.55 -8.71 25.29
CA ILE A 139 9.07 -8.73 23.93
C ILE A 139 9.95 -9.95 23.70
N GLN A 140 9.68 -10.69 22.65
CA GLN A 140 10.60 -11.67 22.06
C GLN A 140 11.27 -11.07 20.84
N CYS A 141 12.58 -11.13 20.79
CA CYS A 141 13.42 -10.67 19.69
C CYS A 141 13.95 -11.85 18.87
N LYS A 142 13.83 -11.80 17.55
CA LYS A 142 14.43 -12.78 16.64
C LYS A 142 15.20 -12.10 15.53
N LYS A 143 16.54 -12.15 15.67
CA LYS A 143 17.45 -11.64 14.66
C LYS A 143 17.73 -12.70 13.60
N TYR A 144 17.09 -12.58 12.45
CA TYR A 144 17.27 -13.43 11.29
C TYR A 144 17.71 -12.62 10.07
N ALA A 145 18.26 -13.28 9.05
CA ALA A 145 18.56 -12.63 7.79
C ALA A 145 17.28 -12.06 7.15
N ALA A 146 17.37 -10.89 6.53
CA ALA A 146 16.21 -10.14 6.01
C ALA A 146 15.33 -10.94 5.04
N HIS A 147 15.91 -11.86 4.25
CA HIS A 147 15.20 -12.69 3.27
C HIS A 147 14.45 -13.88 3.91
N ARG A 148 14.70 -14.19 5.18
CA ARG A 148 14.01 -15.28 5.90
C ARG A 148 12.62 -14.85 6.37
N SER A 149 11.84 -15.82 6.82
CA SER A 149 10.55 -15.62 7.51
C SER A 149 10.61 -16.26 8.88
N VAL A 150 9.90 -15.69 9.85
CA VAL A 150 9.72 -16.29 11.18
C VAL A 150 8.77 -17.49 11.05
N PRO A 151 9.19 -18.71 11.43
CA PRO A 151 8.35 -19.89 11.38
C PRO A 151 7.32 -19.91 12.51
N SER A 152 6.23 -20.66 12.33
CA SER A 152 5.19 -20.82 13.34
C SER A 152 5.71 -21.44 14.65
N GLN A 153 6.72 -22.26 14.59
CA GLN A 153 7.33 -22.89 15.78
C GLN A 153 7.91 -21.84 16.75
N ASP A 154 8.56 -20.78 16.25
CA ASP A 154 9.08 -19.73 17.11
C ASP A 154 7.94 -18.93 17.75
N MET A 155 6.88 -18.64 16.99
CA MET A 155 5.68 -17.98 17.51
C MET A 155 5.00 -18.83 18.57
N GLN A 156 4.87 -20.17 18.36
CA GLN A 156 4.28 -21.09 19.32
C GLN A 156 5.00 -21.08 20.67
N LYS A 157 6.34 -21.07 20.66
CA LYS A 157 7.15 -20.99 21.87
C LYS A 157 6.82 -19.72 22.68
N PHE A 158 6.73 -18.58 22.01
CA PHE A 158 6.43 -17.31 22.67
C PHE A 158 4.98 -17.22 23.14
N VAL A 159 4.01 -17.73 22.39
CA VAL A 159 2.60 -17.83 22.80
C VAL A 159 2.47 -18.58 24.11
N GLY A 160 3.19 -19.70 24.26
CA GLY A 160 3.13 -20.54 25.45
C GLY A 160 3.63 -19.88 26.73
N THR A 161 4.47 -18.85 26.63
CA THR A 161 5.15 -18.25 27.76
C THR A 161 4.78 -16.80 28.04
N ALA A 162 4.48 -16.01 27.03
CA ALA A 162 4.28 -14.56 27.16
C ALA A 162 3.23 -14.18 28.20
N ARG A 163 2.09 -14.85 28.24
CA ARG A 163 1.02 -14.56 29.20
C ARG A 163 1.06 -15.47 30.43
N LEU A 164 1.36 -16.75 30.25
CA LEU A 164 1.35 -17.72 31.35
C LEU A 164 2.51 -17.48 32.32
N GLU A 165 3.72 -17.33 31.81
CA GLU A 165 4.92 -17.20 32.64
C GLU A 165 5.25 -15.74 32.98
N HIS A 166 5.04 -14.82 32.00
CA HIS A 166 5.43 -13.43 32.15
C HIS A 166 4.28 -12.49 32.47
N SER A 167 3.03 -12.96 32.47
CA SER A 167 1.82 -12.14 32.73
C SER A 167 1.79 -10.88 31.85
N ALA A 168 2.08 -11.02 30.55
CA ALA A 168 2.10 -9.92 29.61
C ALA A 168 0.69 -9.38 29.35
N ASP A 169 0.49 -8.07 29.53
CA ASP A 169 -0.68 -7.37 29.03
C ASP A 169 -0.53 -7.11 27.52
N VAL A 170 0.70 -6.76 27.08
CA VAL A 170 1.09 -6.58 25.69
C VAL A 170 2.26 -7.50 25.37
N ALA A 171 2.04 -8.47 24.50
CA ALA A 171 3.07 -9.37 24.00
C ALA A 171 3.51 -8.94 22.59
N LEU A 172 4.80 -8.73 22.40
CA LEU A 172 5.39 -8.20 21.18
C LEU A 172 6.45 -9.18 20.64
N PHE A 173 6.34 -9.57 19.38
CA PHE A 173 7.33 -10.37 18.69
C PHE A 173 8.04 -9.51 17.63
N VAL A 174 9.31 -9.17 17.84
CA VAL A 174 10.10 -8.29 16.97
C VAL A 174 11.11 -9.10 16.17
N THR A 175 11.20 -8.86 14.87
CA THR A 175 12.17 -9.53 14.01
C THR A 175 12.80 -8.61 12.97
N THR A 176 14.04 -8.94 12.58
CA THR A 176 14.74 -8.34 11.44
C THR A 176 14.32 -8.92 10.09
N CYS A 177 13.52 -10.01 10.06
CA CYS A 177 12.97 -10.59 8.84
C CYS A 177 11.92 -9.68 8.20
N ARG A 178 11.77 -9.80 6.86
CA ARG A 178 10.70 -9.09 6.13
C ARG A 178 9.30 -9.64 6.38
N ALA A 179 9.19 -10.90 6.81
CA ALA A 179 7.88 -11.54 6.93
C ALA A 179 7.83 -12.57 8.07
N PHE A 180 6.62 -12.85 8.50
CA PHE A 180 6.25 -14.05 9.23
C PHE A 180 5.63 -15.06 8.24
N THR A 181 5.75 -16.35 8.49
CA THR A 181 4.97 -17.34 7.74
C THR A 181 3.47 -17.09 8.00
N ARG A 182 2.61 -17.54 7.06
CA ARG A 182 1.15 -17.40 7.21
C ARG A 182 0.67 -17.97 8.55
N ASP A 183 1.18 -19.13 8.94
CA ASP A 183 0.79 -19.81 10.18
C ASP A 183 1.29 -19.07 11.42
N ALA A 184 2.52 -18.52 11.38
CA ALA A 184 3.05 -17.69 12.46
C ALA A 184 2.21 -16.43 12.67
N LEU A 185 1.91 -15.70 11.58
CA LEU A 185 1.10 -14.49 11.65
C LEU A 185 -0.35 -14.80 12.08
N GLY A 186 -0.95 -15.86 11.53
CA GLY A 186 -2.28 -16.30 11.93
C GLY A 186 -2.34 -16.68 13.41
N LEU A 187 -1.29 -17.30 13.95
CA LEU A 187 -1.19 -17.60 15.37
C LEU A 187 -1.04 -16.34 16.22
N ALA A 188 -0.16 -15.42 15.82
CA ALA A 188 0.02 -14.14 16.49
C ALA A 188 -1.31 -13.37 16.64
N LEU A 189 -2.07 -13.27 15.53
CA LEU A 189 -3.37 -12.60 15.51
C LEU A 189 -4.40 -13.25 16.44
N ARG A 190 -4.47 -14.60 16.46
CA ARG A 190 -5.42 -15.31 17.35
C ARG A 190 -5.06 -15.20 18.82
N GLN A 191 -3.79 -15.02 19.12
CA GLN A 191 -3.26 -14.95 20.49
C GLN A 191 -2.96 -13.53 20.95
N ASP A 192 -3.41 -12.54 20.16
CA ASP A 192 -3.21 -11.12 20.45
C ASP A 192 -1.73 -10.79 20.73
N ILE A 193 -0.84 -11.35 19.91
CA ILE A 193 0.58 -11.02 19.89
C ILE A 193 0.84 -10.06 18.76
N VAL A 194 1.46 -8.94 19.08
CA VAL A 194 1.84 -7.92 18.11
C VAL A 194 3.09 -8.37 17.36
N ALA A 195 2.97 -8.64 16.06
CA ALA A 195 4.06 -9.09 15.21
C ALA A 195 4.71 -7.90 14.48
N LEU A 196 5.93 -7.51 14.88
CA LEU A 196 6.70 -6.46 14.23
C LEU A 196 7.76 -7.07 13.29
N HIS A 197 7.51 -7.02 12.01
CA HIS A 197 8.46 -7.40 10.96
C HIS A 197 9.41 -6.24 10.62
N ARG A 198 10.38 -6.49 9.73
CA ARG A 198 11.43 -5.55 9.32
C ARG A 198 10.94 -4.14 8.99
N ASP A 199 9.83 -4.00 8.24
CA ASP A 199 9.38 -2.68 7.81
C ASP A 199 8.80 -1.85 8.97
N LEU A 200 8.06 -2.50 9.88
CA LEU A 200 7.56 -1.87 11.10
C LEU A 200 8.71 -1.55 12.06
N LEU A 201 9.68 -2.47 12.22
CA LEU A 201 10.89 -2.21 12.98
C LEU A 201 11.68 -1.03 12.39
N GLY A 202 11.82 -0.96 11.07
CA GLY A 202 12.46 0.17 10.40
C GLY A 202 11.74 1.51 10.62
N SER A 203 10.42 1.50 10.74
CA SER A 203 9.64 2.68 11.11
C SER A 203 9.89 3.07 12.58
N TRP A 204 9.97 2.08 13.47
CA TRP A 204 10.29 2.28 14.88
C TRP A 204 11.68 2.88 15.09
N VAL A 205 12.69 2.32 14.44
CA VAL A 205 14.08 2.81 14.43
C VAL A 205 14.16 4.27 13.99
N LYS A 206 13.34 4.68 13.03
CA LYS A 206 13.27 6.06 12.49
C LYS A 206 12.48 7.04 13.33
N GLY A 207 11.93 6.63 14.45
CA GLY A 207 11.24 7.51 15.37
C GLY A 207 9.72 7.36 15.41
N ALA A 208 9.13 6.38 14.73
CA ALA A 208 7.76 6.01 15.03
C ALA A 208 7.66 5.59 16.50
N HIS A 209 6.59 5.98 17.18
CA HIS A 209 6.38 5.61 18.58
C HIS A 209 5.79 4.21 18.69
N LEU A 210 6.24 3.40 19.68
CA LEU A 210 5.80 2.02 19.87
C LEU A 210 4.28 1.89 19.92
N GLU A 211 3.60 2.76 20.64
CA GLU A 211 2.13 2.75 20.75
C GLU A 211 1.41 2.89 19.40
N SER A 212 2.02 3.58 18.42
CA SER A 212 1.46 3.70 17.07
C SER A 212 1.64 2.43 16.25
N LEU A 213 2.59 1.56 16.61
CA LEU A 213 2.89 0.33 15.91
C LEU A 213 2.08 -0.87 16.44
N ILE A 214 1.71 -0.87 17.72
CA ILE A 214 0.93 -1.94 18.35
C ILE A 214 -0.38 -2.25 17.59
N PRO A 215 -1.20 -1.26 17.19
CA PRO A 215 -2.45 -1.53 16.45
C PRO A 215 -2.23 -2.10 15.05
N LEU A 216 -1.03 -1.91 14.47
CA LEU A 216 -0.72 -2.34 13.11
C LEU A 216 -0.55 -3.87 13.01
N ASN A 217 -0.15 -4.53 14.08
CA ASN A 217 -0.07 -5.99 14.29
C ASN A 217 0.23 -6.79 13.00
N GLY A 218 1.47 -6.64 12.47
CA GLY A 218 1.91 -7.33 11.26
C GLY A 218 1.32 -6.82 9.95
N SER A 219 0.49 -5.77 9.98
CA SER A 219 -0.01 -5.14 8.76
C SER A 219 1.12 -4.42 8.02
N GLY A 220 1.12 -4.50 6.68
CA GLY A 220 2.14 -3.86 5.83
C GLY A 220 3.36 -4.72 5.49
N GLY A 221 3.56 -5.87 6.14
CA GLY A 221 4.62 -6.82 5.78
C GLY A 221 4.21 -7.68 4.61
N GLY A 222 4.96 -7.62 3.53
CA GLY A 222 5.13 -8.48 2.34
C GLY A 222 4.11 -9.53 1.91
N THR A 223 3.04 -9.77 2.63
CA THR A 223 1.91 -10.53 2.14
C THR A 223 1.05 -9.61 1.26
N ARG A 224 1.40 -9.52 -0.02
CA ARG A 224 0.46 -9.03 -1.03
C ARG A 224 -0.89 -9.72 -0.80
N ARG A 225 -1.86 -9.01 -0.24
CA ARG A 225 -3.25 -9.37 -0.43
C ARG A 225 -3.45 -9.39 -1.94
N ARG A 226 -3.64 -10.58 -2.52
CA ARG A 226 -4.23 -10.68 -3.85
C ARG A 226 -5.58 -9.97 -3.74
N PRO A 227 -5.91 -9.04 -4.66
CA PRO A 227 -7.27 -8.56 -4.77
C PRO A 227 -8.14 -9.79 -4.96
N SER A 228 -9.16 -9.93 -4.14
CA SER A 228 -10.24 -10.88 -4.39
C SER A 228 -10.89 -10.49 -5.71
N ALA A 229 -10.86 -11.41 -6.68
CA ALA A 229 -11.62 -11.30 -7.92
C ALA A 229 -13.12 -11.25 -7.64
#